data_49f1b78d29ab4fbf63dbc3f0ab1ca2db
#
_entry.id   49f1b78d29ab4fbf63dbc3f0ab1ca2db
#
_cell.length_a   1.000
_cell.length_b   1.000
_cell.length_c   1.000
_cell.angle_alpha   90.00
_cell.angle_beta   90.00
_cell.angle_gamma   90.00
#
_symmetry.space_group_name_H-M   'P 1'
#
loop_
_entity.id
_entity.type
_entity.pdbx_description
1 polymer ?
#
loop_
_entity_poly.entity_id
_entity_poly.type
_entity_poly.pdbx_seq_one_letter_code
_entity_poly.pdbx_strand_id
1 'polypeptide(L)'
;MLSFIFKISRFRFWIYTGGTYVVGYALGASVIGDFFRPEYYIYLFYFFFPANIFIYGVNDYWDYETDKLNPKKDEKEYRIHNMERKRLLNVIYLITGISIILMLFQNLTEIIIFSIFLFLSYFYSAYPLRFKTRPFLDFSSNYLYVIPGIFAYYLVTQSIPSTIILIGAYLHISAMHIFSAIPDIEYDRAAGITTTPVFIGKRLSLLLCLIFWIFLSLIVINLANFYPLSFLVFLYPLFPLALLLSGNIKIEKIYWYLPYVNTALGGLLFVALIIDKNILGIL
;
A
#
# COMPACT_ATOMS: atom_id res chain seq x y z
N MET A 1 13.05 -20.61 -10.78
CA MET A 1 11.66 -20.25 -10.59
C MET A 1 11.47 -19.36 -9.35
N LEU A 2 11.79 -19.85 -8.16
CA LEU A 2 11.59 -19.11 -6.89
C LEU A 2 12.28 -17.74 -6.85
N SER A 3 13.54 -17.64 -7.27
CA SER A 3 14.28 -16.38 -7.33
C SER A 3 13.59 -15.33 -8.22
N PHE A 4 13.03 -15.72 -9.37
CA PHE A 4 12.26 -14.84 -10.24
C PHE A 4 11.00 -14.32 -9.57
N ILE A 5 10.20 -15.22 -8.96
CA ILE A 5 8.97 -14.87 -8.25
C ILE A 5 9.26 -13.92 -7.08
N PHE A 6 10.33 -14.20 -6.32
CA PHE A 6 10.74 -13.34 -5.19
C PHE A 6 11.15 -11.94 -5.65
N LYS A 7 11.89 -11.82 -6.76
CA LYS A 7 12.26 -10.52 -7.34
C LYS A 7 11.03 -9.70 -7.75
N ILE A 8 10.06 -10.34 -8.44
CA ILE A 8 8.81 -9.68 -8.86
C ILE A 8 8.00 -9.20 -7.65
N SER A 9 7.94 -9.98 -6.56
CA SER A 9 7.14 -9.64 -5.39
C SER A 9 7.62 -8.38 -4.65
N ARG A 10 8.83 -7.89 -4.96
CA ARG A 10 9.41 -6.68 -4.38
C ARG A 10 9.34 -6.68 -2.84
N PHE A 11 10.04 -7.59 -2.20
CA PHE A 11 10.04 -7.83 -0.75
C PHE A 11 9.98 -6.56 0.12
N ARG A 12 10.65 -5.49 -0.29
CA ARG A 12 10.65 -4.20 0.40
C ARG A 12 9.27 -3.62 0.61
N PHE A 13 8.33 -3.92 -0.28
CA PHE A 13 6.98 -3.34 -0.28
C PHE A 13 5.91 -4.29 0.29
N TRP A 14 6.30 -5.48 0.75
CA TRP A 14 5.35 -6.42 1.37
C TRP A 14 4.63 -5.84 2.57
N ILE A 15 5.26 -4.90 3.26
CA ILE A 15 4.67 -4.20 4.41
C ILE A 15 3.40 -3.40 4.03
N TYR A 16 3.26 -2.96 2.78
CA TYR A 16 2.11 -2.17 2.37
C TYR A 16 0.83 -2.98 2.21
N THR A 17 0.91 -4.27 1.98
CA THR A 17 -0.24 -5.18 1.93
C THR A 17 -0.33 -6.04 3.19
N GLY A 18 0.74 -6.76 3.52
CA GLY A 18 0.79 -7.62 4.69
C GLY A 18 0.76 -6.85 6.00
N GLY A 19 1.46 -5.71 6.09
CA GLY A 19 1.45 -4.86 7.29
C GLY A 19 0.08 -4.25 7.55
N THR A 20 -0.59 -3.75 6.52
CA THR A 20 -1.97 -3.24 6.66
C THR A 20 -2.95 -4.35 7.04
N TYR A 21 -2.76 -5.58 6.52
CA TYR A 21 -3.52 -6.75 6.95
C TYR A 21 -3.35 -7.00 8.47
N VAL A 22 -2.10 -7.03 8.96
CA VAL A 22 -1.80 -7.25 10.40
C VAL A 22 -2.44 -6.18 11.28
N VAL A 23 -2.30 -4.91 10.92
CA VAL A 23 -2.88 -3.79 11.68
C VAL A 23 -4.41 -3.85 11.65
N GLY A 24 -5.01 -4.11 10.49
CA GLY A 24 -6.46 -4.24 10.35
C GLY A 24 -7.02 -5.40 11.18
N TYR A 25 -6.31 -6.53 11.21
CA TYR A 25 -6.69 -7.67 12.03
C TYR A 25 -6.62 -7.35 13.54
N ALA A 26 -5.51 -6.73 13.99
CA ALA A 26 -5.36 -6.31 15.38
C ALA A 26 -6.40 -5.26 15.79
N LEU A 27 -6.78 -4.38 14.87
CA LEU A 27 -7.86 -3.41 15.10
C LEU A 27 -9.21 -4.11 15.33
N GLY A 28 -9.47 -5.24 14.68
CA GLY A 28 -10.68 -6.04 14.86
C GLY A 28 -10.62 -7.01 16.04
N ALA A 29 -9.45 -7.58 16.34
CA ALA A 29 -9.27 -8.60 17.35
C ALA A 29 -9.64 -8.11 18.77
N SER A 30 -10.20 -9.02 19.56
CA SER A 30 -10.60 -8.75 20.96
C SER A 30 -9.86 -9.64 21.98
N VAL A 31 -9.39 -10.80 21.54
CA VAL A 31 -8.67 -11.77 22.38
C VAL A 31 -7.51 -12.40 21.61
N ILE A 32 -6.52 -12.90 22.33
CA ILE A 32 -5.36 -13.55 21.72
C ILE A 32 -5.76 -14.75 20.84
N GLY A 33 -6.84 -15.45 21.19
CA GLY A 33 -7.38 -16.57 20.42
C GLY A 33 -7.75 -16.22 18.97
N ASP A 34 -8.07 -14.96 18.70
CA ASP A 34 -8.37 -14.51 17.33
C ASP A 34 -7.18 -14.71 16.39
N PHE A 35 -5.95 -14.53 16.89
CA PHE A 35 -4.72 -14.71 16.12
C PHE A 35 -4.34 -16.18 15.86
N PHE A 36 -5.02 -17.14 16.50
CA PHE A 36 -4.80 -18.56 16.27
C PHE A 36 -5.76 -19.18 15.25
N ARG A 37 -6.65 -18.39 14.66
CA ARG A 37 -7.55 -18.86 13.61
C ARG A 37 -6.75 -19.16 12.33
N PRO A 38 -6.99 -20.31 11.66
CA PRO A 38 -6.30 -20.69 10.44
C PRO A 38 -6.40 -19.61 9.32
N GLU A 39 -7.56 -18.95 9.23
CA GLU A 39 -7.85 -17.90 8.25
C GLU A 39 -6.87 -16.73 8.40
N TYR A 40 -6.48 -16.39 9.64
CA TYR A 40 -5.48 -15.34 9.87
C TYR A 40 -4.18 -15.63 9.12
N TYR A 41 -3.64 -16.84 9.23
CA TYR A 41 -2.37 -17.22 8.61
C TYR A 41 -2.46 -17.39 7.11
N ILE A 42 -3.59 -17.93 6.61
CA ILE A 42 -3.82 -18.10 5.16
C ILE A 42 -3.80 -16.74 4.45
N TYR A 43 -4.57 -15.76 4.95
CA TYR A 43 -4.63 -14.44 4.34
C TYR A 43 -3.41 -13.59 4.68
N LEU A 44 -2.76 -13.77 5.84
CA LEU A 44 -1.47 -13.18 6.16
C LEU A 44 -0.44 -13.54 5.09
N PHE A 45 -0.28 -14.84 4.80
CA PHE A 45 0.61 -15.31 3.75
C PHE A 45 0.21 -14.76 2.37
N TYR A 46 -1.09 -14.77 2.06
CA TYR A 46 -1.58 -14.26 0.78
C TYR A 46 -1.22 -12.77 0.60
N PHE A 47 -1.49 -11.92 1.57
CA PHE A 47 -1.24 -10.48 1.43
C PHE A 47 0.24 -10.12 1.56
N PHE A 48 1.07 -10.91 2.25
CA PHE A 48 2.51 -10.69 2.25
C PHE A 48 3.16 -11.08 0.92
N PHE A 49 2.76 -12.16 0.28
CA PHE A 49 3.52 -12.69 -0.84
C PHE A 49 2.71 -12.80 -2.15
N PRO A 50 1.67 -13.62 -2.31
CA PRO A 50 0.92 -13.73 -3.56
C PRO A 50 0.34 -12.40 -4.04
N ALA A 51 -0.24 -11.60 -3.15
CA ALA A 51 -0.80 -10.30 -3.48
C ALA A 51 0.23 -9.35 -4.11
N ASN A 52 1.45 -9.32 -3.57
CA ASN A 52 2.54 -8.49 -4.12
C ASN A 52 3.02 -9.00 -5.48
N ILE A 53 3.05 -10.32 -5.69
CA ILE A 53 3.34 -10.87 -7.02
C ILE A 53 2.28 -10.44 -8.02
N PHE A 54 1.01 -10.43 -7.63
CA PHE A 54 -0.08 -9.99 -8.50
C PHE A 54 0.04 -8.49 -8.83
N ILE A 55 0.14 -7.62 -7.82
CA ILE A 55 0.24 -6.16 -8.00
C ILE A 55 1.42 -5.81 -8.91
N TYR A 56 2.63 -6.24 -8.52
CA TYR A 56 3.84 -5.85 -9.24
C TYR A 56 4.04 -6.64 -10.53
N GLY A 57 3.57 -7.88 -10.60
CA GLY A 57 3.59 -8.67 -11.82
C GLY A 57 2.69 -8.08 -12.90
N VAL A 58 1.48 -7.67 -12.56
CA VAL A 58 0.58 -6.95 -13.49
C VAL A 58 1.21 -5.63 -13.92
N ASN A 59 1.78 -4.88 -12.97
CA ASN A 59 2.48 -3.63 -13.28
C ASN A 59 3.61 -3.86 -14.28
N ASP A 60 4.55 -4.78 -13.98
CA ASP A 60 5.71 -5.06 -14.84
C ASP A 60 5.31 -5.63 -16.22
N TYR A 61 4.18 -6.35 -16.31
CA TYR A 61 3.68 -6.86 -17.58
C TYR A 61 3.16 -5.75 -18.52
N TRP A 62 2.37 -4.81 -17.96
CA TRP A 62 1.75 -3.74 -18.73
C TRP A 62 2.70 -2.56 -18.99
N ASP A 63 3.68 -2.36 -18.11
CA ASP A 63 4.64 -1.26 -18.19
C ASP A 63 5.95 -1.61 -18.89
N TYR A 64 6.05 -2.81 -19.43
CA TYR A 64 7.27 -3.32 -20.04
C TYR A 64 7.95 -2.31 -20.99
N GLU A 65 7.17 -1.62 -21.85
CA GLU A 65 7.73 -0.64 -22.80
C GLU A 65 8.14 0.68 -22.12
N THR A 66 7.33 1.17 -21.18
CA THR A 66 7.62 2.43 -20.48
C THR A 66 8.77 2.27 -19.48
N ASP A 67 8.90 1.10 -18.87
CA ASP A 67 9.96 0.79 -17.91
C ASP A 67 11.37 0.75 -18.53
N LYS A 68 11.48 0.60 -19.86
CA LYS A 68 12.77 0.68 -20.57
C LYS A 68 13.46 2.03 -20.39
N LEU A 69 12.69 3.09 -20.17
CA LEU A 69 13.18 4.44 -19.99
C LEU A 69 13.51 4.80 -18.54
N ASN A 70 13.13 3.95 -17.56
CA ASN A 70 13.29 4.25 -16.15
C ASN A 70 14.56 3.59 -15.57
N PRO A 71 15.61 4.38 -15.20
CA PRO A 71 16.85 3.84 -14.65
C PRO A 71 16.68 3.14 -13.28
N LYS A 72 15.64 3.48 -12.50
CA LYS A 72 15.35 2.81 -11.21
C LYS A 72 15.14 1.31 -11.38
N LYS A 73 14.66 0.87 -12.54
CA LYS A 73 14.36 -0.53 -12.84
C LYS A 73 15.60 -1.42 -12.95
N ASP A 74 16.78 -0.89 -13.16
CA ASP A 74 18.01 -1.68 -13.19
C ASP A 74 18.81 -1.54 -11.89
N GLU A 75 18.75 -0.36 -11.27
CA GLU A 75 19.53 -0.06 -10.08
C GLU A 75 18.92 -0.59 -8.78
N LYS A 76 17.58 -0.57 -8.66
CA LYS A 76 16.87 -0.79 -7.39
C LYS A 76 15.70 -1.75 -7.49
N GLU A 77 15.15 -1.93 -8.68
CA GLU A 77 14.02 -2.81 -8.94
C GLU A 77 14.36 -3.76 -10.10
N TYR A 78 13.73 -4.93 -10.10
CA TYR A 78 13.94 -5.90 -11.18
C TYR A 78 13.24 -5.46 -12.45
N ARG A 79 13.95 -5.40 -13.58
CA ARG A 79 13.39 -5.17 -14.91
C ARG A 79 13.10 -6.52 -15.58
N ILE A 80 11.87 -6.68 -16.08
CA ILE A 80 11.47 -7.87 -16.84
C ILE A 80 12.10 -7.84 -18.23
N HIS A 81 12.70 -8.96 -18.64
CA HIS A 81 13.20 -9.16 -19.98
C HIS A 81 12.13 -9.78 -20.89
N ASN A 82 12.24 -9.57 -22.21
CA ASN A 82 11.23 -10.03 -23.17
C ASN A 82 10.95 -11.54 -23.08
N MET A 83 12.00 -12.36 -22.90
CA MET A 83 11.88 -13.81 -22.74
C MET A 83 11.13 -14.24 -21.47
N GLU A 84 11.01 -13.36 -20.50
CA GLU A 84 10.37 -13.64 -19.21
C GLU A 84 8.88 -13.25 -19.19
N ARG A 85 8.39 -12.47 -20.17
CA ARG A 85 6.99 -11.99 -20.20
C ARG A 85 5.96 -13.11 -20.17
N LYS A 86 6.18 -14.20 -20.96
CA LYS A 86 5.28 -15.37 -20.95
C LYS A 86 5.28 -16.04 -19.58
N ARG A 87 6.46 -16.15 -18.97
CA ARG A 87 6.60 -16.72 -17.62
C ARG A 87 5.90 -15.86 -16.57
N LEU A 88 6.03 -14.53 -16.65
CA LEU A 88 5.34 -13.59 -15.78
C LEU A 88 3.82 -13.74 -15.90
N LEU A 89 3.31 -13.80 -17.14
CA LEU A 89 1.87 -13.98 -17.38
C LEU A 89 1.35 -15.30 -16.76
N ASN A 90 2.09 -16.39 -16.88
CA ASN A 90 1.74 -17.67 -16.24
C ASN A 90 1.69 -17.54 -14.71
N VAL A 91 2.62 -16.78 -14.11
CA VAL A 91 2.62 -16.52 -12.67
C VAL A 91 1.41 -15.67 -12.26
N ILE A 92 1.05 -14.65 -13.04
CA ILE A 92 -0.16 -13.83 -12.79
C ILE A 92 -1.41 -14.74 -12.84
N TYR A 93 -1.54 -15.61 -13.84
CA TYR A 93 -2.66 -16.55 -13.91
C TYR A 93 -2.70 -17.53 -12.73
N LEU A 94 -1.53 -18.03 -12.30
CA LEU A 94 -1.47 -18.88 -11.10
C LEU A 94 -1.99 -18.15 -9.85
N ILE A 95 -1.54 -16.90 -9.62
CA ILE A 95 -2.01 -16.13 -8.47
C ILE A 95 -3.50 -15.80 -8.59
N THR A 96 -3.99 -15.48 -9.79
CA THR A 96 -5.42 -15.30 -10.04
C THR A 96 -6.21 -16.57 -9.68
N GLY A 97 -5.72 -17.74 -10.09
CA GLY A 97 -6.34 -19.03 -9.74
C GLY A 97 -6.37 -19.26 -8.23
N ILE A 98 -5.27 -18.99 -7.52
CA ILE A 98 -5.22 -19.06 -6.04
C ILE A 98 -6.24 -18.09 -5.44
N SER A 99 -6.35 -16.87 -5.95
CA SER A 99 -7.32 -15.87 -5.49
C SER A 99 -8.75 -16.36 -5.64
N ILE A 100 -9.09 -16.95 -6.78
CA ILE A 100 -10.42 -17.53 -7.04
C ILE A 100 -10.71 -18.68 -6.08
N ILE A 101 -9.73 -19.57 -5.83
CA ILE A 101 -9.88 -20.66 -4.87
C ILE A 101 -10.15 -20.12 -3.47
N LEU A 102 -9.44 -19.08 -3.02
CA LEU A 102 -9.69 -18.45 -1.73
C LEU A 102 -11.10 -17.85 -1.65
N MET A 103 -11.59 -17.26 -2.73
CA MET A 103 -12.95 -16.70 -2.78
C MET A 103 -14.04 -17.75 -2.60
N LEU A 104 -13.79 -19.02 -2.93
CA LEU A 104 -14.77 -20.11 -2.71
C LEU A 104 -15.05 -20.38 -1.21
N PHE A 105 -14.17 -19.95 -0.32
CA PHE A 105 -14.28 -20.11 1.13
C PHE A 105 -14.74 -18.83 1.84
N GLN A 106 -15.07 -17.78 1.10
CA GLN A 106 -15.43 -16.45 1.60
C GLN A 106 -16.96 -16.26 1.58
N ASN A 107 -17.45 -15.44 2.50
CA ASN A 107 -18.81 -14.92 2.42
C ASN A 107 -18.93 -13.80 1.37
N LEU A 108 -20.15 -13.40 1.05
CA LEU A 108 -20.39 -12.40 -0.01
C LEU A 108 -19.64 -11.09 0.22
N THR A 109 -19.60 -10.58 1.44
CA THR A 109 -18.91 -9.31 1.75
C THR A 109 -17.40 -9.45 1.61
N GLU A 110 -16.84 -10.56 2.07
CA GLU A 110 -15.41 -10.87 1.90
C GLU A 110 -15.06 -10.97 0.41
N ILE A 111 -15.90 -11.65 -0.40
CA ILE A 111 -15.74 -11.71 -1.87
C ILE A 111 -15.73 -10.30 -2.48
N ILE A 112 -16.64 -9.43 -2.06
CA ILE A 112 -16.72 -8.06 -2.57
C ILE A 112 -15.44 -7.29 -2.24
N ILE A 113 -15.02 -7.30 -0.96
CA ILE A 113 -13.80 -6.60 -0.52
C ILE A 113 -12.57 -7.13 -1.28
N PHE A 114 -12.44 -8.45 -1.37
CA PHE A 114 -11.33 -9.10 -2.04
C PHE A 114 -11.32 -8.84 -3.55
N SER A 115 -12.52 -8.81 -4.18
CA SER A 115 -12.67 -8.44 -5.60
C SER A 115 -12.27 -6.99 -5.87
N ILE A 116 -12.60 -6.06 -4.97
CA ILE A 116 -12.16 -4.65 -5.07
C ILE A 116 -10.63 -4.57 -5.03
N PHE A 117 -9.99 -5.35 -4.14
CA PHE A 117 -8.52 -5.45 -4.10
C PHE A 117 -7.95 -5.90 -5.45
N LEU A 118 -8.44 -7.01 -6.00
CA LEU A 118 -7.96 -7.55 -7.28
C LEU A 118 -8.24 -6.58 -8.43
N PHE A 119 -9.41 -5.96 -8.46
CA PHE A 119 -9.80 -4.97 -9.47
C PHE A 119 -8.86 -3.76 -9.47
N LEU A 120 -8.65 -3.14 -8.32
CA LEU A 120 -7.75 -1.99 -8.20
C LEU A 120 -6.31 -2.38 -8.54
N SER A 121 -5.83 -3.55 -8.08
CA SER A 121 -4.48 -4.05 -8.35
C SER A 121 -4.24 -4.32 -9.83
N TYR A 122 -5.24 -4.85 -10.54
CA TYR A 122 -5.15 -5.12 -11.97
C TYR A 122 -5.22 -3.83 -12.78
N PHE A 123 -6.28 -3.05 -12.58
CA PHE A 123 -6.54 -1.85 -13.38
C PHE A 123 -5.70 -0.63 -12.99
N TYR A 124 -4.90 -0.73 -11.95
CA TYR A 124 -3.87 0.28 -11.69
C TYR A 124 -2.97 0.49 -12.92
N SER A 125 -2.50 -0.61 -13.54
CA SER A 125 -1.63 -0.57 -14.71
C SER A 125 -2.27 -1.07 -16.01
N ALA A 126 -3.30 -1.93 -15.93
CA ALA A 126 -3.90 -2.59 -17.08
C ALA A 126 -4.90 -1.69 -17.84
N TYR A 127 -4.93 -1.82 -19.18
CA TYR A 127 -5.99 -1.23 -19.99
C TYR A 127 -7.33 -1.95 -19.75
N PRO A 128 -8.48 -1.28 -19.98
CA PRO A 128 -8.64 0.09 -20.50
C PRO A 128 -8.54 1.19 -19.44
N LEU A 129 -8.59 0.88 -18.14
CA LEU A 129 -8.70 1.90 -17.09
C LEU A 129 -7.35 2.55 -16.78
N ARG A 130 -6.30 1.77 -16.59
CA ARG A 130 -4.91 2.21 -16.35
C ARG A 130 -4.84 3.44 -15.43
N PHE A 131 -5.35 3.31 -14.19
CA PHE A 131 -5.55 4.41 -13.25
C PHE A 131 -4.29 5.24 -13.00
N LYS A 132 -3.12 4.62 -12.99
CA LYS A 132 -1.83 5.28 -12.76
C LYS A 132 -1.49 6.38 -13.75
N THR A 133 -2.13 6.41 -14.94
CA THR A 133 -1.90 7.43 -15.97
C THR A 133 -2.92 8.54 -15.96
N ARG A 134 -3.78 8.60 -14.94
CA ARG A 134 -4.87 9.56 -14.83
C ARG A 134 -4.71 10.36 -13.54
N PRO A 135 -4.53 11.71 -13.63
CA PRO A 135 -4.40 12.55 -12.45
C PRO A 135 -5.55 12.33 -11.46
N PHE A 136 -5.23 12.31 -10.19
CA PHE A 136 -6.09 12.05 -9.04
C PHE A 136 -6.55 10.58 -8.91
N LEU A 137 -6.73 9.85 -9.99
CA LEU A 137 -7.00 8.40 -9.94
C LEU A 137 -5.73 7.59 -9.65
N ASP A 138 -4.56 8.09 -10.04
CA ASP A 138 -3.26 7.48 -9.77
C ASP A 138 -3.04 7.21 -8.27
N PHE A 139 -3.27 8.20 -7.41
CA PHE A 139 -3.15 8.02 -5.98
C PHE A 139 -4.41 7.41 -5.33
N SER A 140 -5.63 7.75 -5.82
CA SER A 140 -6.86 7.22 -5.23
C SER A 140 -6.98 5.71 -5.41
N SER A 141 -6.55 5.16 -6.56
CA SER A 141 -6.54 3.71 -6.80
C SER A 141 -5.54 2.95 -5.92
N ASN A 142 -4.54 3.63 -5.33
CA ASN A 142 -3.65 3.05 -4.34
C ASN A 142 -4.35 2.69 -3.02
N TYR A 143 -5.63 2.99 -2.90
CA TYR A 143 -6.48 2.43 -1.85
C TYR A 143 -6.45 0.89 -1.84
N LEU A 144 -5.99 0.26 -2.93
CA LEU A 144 -5.69 -1.17 -2.99
C LEU A 144 -4.82 -1.67 -1.82
N TYR A 145 -3.92 -0.83 -1.30
CA TYR A 145 -3.06 -1.16 -0.15
C TYR A 145 -3.78 -1.05 1.21
N VAL A 146 -4.93 -0.40 1.27
CA VAL A 146 -5.79 -0.32 2.47
C VAL A 146 -6.75 -1.52 2.55
N ILE A 147 -7.18 -2.03 1.39
CA ILE A 147 -8.17 -3.13 1.31
C ILE A 147 -7.76 -4.37 2.13
N PRO A 148 -6.47 -4.82 2.15
CA PRO A 148 -6.06 -5.92 3.03
C PRO A 148 -6.41 -5.70 4.51
N GLY A 149 -6.25 -4.46 4.99
CA GLY A 149 -6.61 -4.10 6.37
C GLY A 149 -8.12 -4.11 6.60
N ILE A 150 -8.90 -3.62 5.64
CA ILE A 150 -10.38 -3.67 5.70
C ILE A 150 -10.86 -5.13 5.71
N PHE A 151 -10.28 -5.96 4.84
CA PHE A 151 -10.57 -7.38 4.76
C PHE A 151 -10.25 -8.08 6.08
N ALA A 152 -9.07 -7.83 6.65
CA ALA A 152 -8.64 -8.42 7.91
C ALA A 152 -9.54 -8.01 9.10
N TYR A 153 -9.91 -6.73 9.16
CA TYR A 153 -10.86 -6.25 10.17
C TYR A 153 -12.22 -6.95 10.04
N TYR A 154 -12.71 -7.06 8.79
CA TYR A 154 -13.98 -7.74 8.52
C TYR A 154 -13.96 -9.22 8.89
N LEU A 155 -12.86 -9.95 8.63
CA LEU A 155 -12.71 -11.36 9.02
C LEU A 155 -12.98 -11.59 10.51
N VAL A 156 -12.60 -10.63 11.36
CA VAL A 156 -12.75 -10.78 12.82
C VAL A 156 -14.11 -10.27 13.30
N THR A 157 -14.54 -9.10 12.82
CA THR A 157 -15.68 -8.35 13.37
C THR A 157 -16.98 -8.54 12.62
N GLN A 158 -16.94 -9.08 11.40
CA GLN A 158 -18.05 -9.14 10.44
C GLN A 158 -18.66 -7.74 10.16
N SER A 159 -17.88 -6.69 10.35
CA SER A 159 -18.26 -5.29 10.11
C SER A 159 -17.17 -4.53 9.38
N ILE A 160 -17.51 -3.42 8.76
CA ILE A 160 -16.56 -2.52 8.09
C ILE A 160 -15.99 -1.54 9.13
N PRO A 161 -14.68 -1.20 9.06
CA PRO A 161 -14.11 -0.16 9.93
C PRO A 161 -14.88 1.15 9.84
N SER A 162 -14.85 1.95 10.90
CA SER A 162 -15.52 3.25 10.92
C SER A 162 -15.03 4.18 9.80
N THR A 163 -15.91 5.02 9.28
CA THR A 163 -15.62 5.93 8.17
C THR A 163 -14.40 6.81 8.44
N ILE A 164 -14.19 7.25 9.69
CA ILE A 164 -13.04 8.09 10.04
C ILE A 164 -11.71 7.33 9.90
N ILE A 165 -11.67 6.04 10.22
CA ILE A 165 -10.51 5.18 10.00
C ILE A 165 -10.24 5.01 8.50
N LEU A 166 -11.30 4.78 7.70
CA LEU A 166 -11.19 4.65 6.24
C LEU A 166 -10.69 5.94 5.59
N ILE A 167 -11.15 7.10 6.05
CA ILE A 167 -10.66 8.42 5.59
C ILE A 167 -9.20 8.60 5.98
N GLY A 168 -8.79 8.31 7.22
CA GLY A 168 -7.40 8.39 7.65
C GLY A 168 -6.48 7.52 6.79
N ALA A 169 -6.89 6.27 6.53
CA ALA A 169 -6.15 5.35 5.67
C ALA A 169 -6.05 5.88 4.23
N TYR A 170 -7.12 6.47 3.68
CA TYR A 170 -7.11 7.10 2.35
C TYR A 170 -6.13 8.27 2.29
N LEU A 171 -6.16 9.16 3.26
CA LEU A 171 -5.24 10.30 3.31
C LEU A 171 -3.79 9.84 3.37
N HIS A 172 -3.50 8.82 4.18
CA HIS A 172 -2.15 8.28 4.30
C HIS A 172 -1.63 7.69 2.99
N ILE A 173 -2.38 6.75 2.40
CA ILE A 173 -1.92 6.06 1.19
C ILE A 173 -1.85 6.99 -0.01
N SER A 174 -2.76 7.96 -0.11
CA SER A 174 -2.76 8.98 -1.15
C SER A 174 -1.52 9.86 -1.07
N ALA A 175 -1.20 10.38 0.12
CA ALA A 175 0.01 11.18 0.34
C ALA A 175 1.28 10.38 0.07
N MET A 176 1.33 9.12 0.51
CA MET A 176 2.43 8.19 0.24
C MET A 176 2.67 8.02 -1.26
N HIS A 177 1.60 7.78 -2.01
CA HIS A 177 1.70 7.60 -3.46
C HIS A 177 2.18 8.87 -4.16
N ILE A 178 1.52 10.00 -3.90
CA ILE A 178 1.91 11.30 -4.49
C ILE A 178 3.38 11.59 -4.19
N PHE A 179 3.80 11.42 -2.93
CA PHE A 179 5.17 11.67 -2.51
C PHE A 179 6.17 10.78 -3.25
N SER A 180 5.85 9.50 -3.44
CA SER A 180 6.69 8.52 -4.14
C SER A 180 6.80 8.76 -5.64
N ALA A 181 5.80 9.41 -6.24
CA ALA A 181 5.76 9.71 -7.68
C ALA A 181 6.45 11.05 -8.05
N ILE A 182 6.72 11.93 -7.07
CA ILE A 182 7.41 13.21 -7.35
C ILE A 182 8.80 13.02 -8.00
N PRO A 183 9.66 12.07 -7.56
CA PRO A 183 10.95 11.82 -8.21
C PRO A 183 10.86 11.38 -9.66
N ASP A 184 9.70 10.87 -10.08
CA ASP A 184 9.48 10.29 -11.40
C ASP A 184 8.85 11.28 -12.42
N ILE A 185 8.59 12.54 -12.02
CA ILE A 185 7.89 13.55 -12.86
C ILE A 185 8.50 13.67 -14.27
N GLU A 186 9.82 13.73 -14.38
CA GLU A 186 10.49 13.90 -15.67
C GLU A 186 10.41 12.64 -16.53
N TYR A 187 10.57 11.46 -15.92
CA TYR A 187 10.46 10.17 -16.61
C TYR A 187 9.03 9.89 -17.07
N ASP A 188 8.06 10.11 -16.18
CA ASP A 188 6.64 9.93 -16.51
C ASP A 188 6.24 10.85 -17.67
N ARG A 189 6.66 12.11 -17.63
CA ARG A 189 6.41 13.07 -18.72
C ARG A 189 7.04 12.62 -20.04
N ALA A 190 8.28 12.14 -20.00
CA ALA A 190 8.98 11.63 -21.20
C ALA A 190 8.32 10.35 -21.75
N ALA A 191 7.73 9.53 -20.88
CA ALA A 191 6.98 8.32 -21.24
C ALA A 191 5.52 8.60 -21.65
N GLY A 192 5.07 9.87 -21.67
CA GLY A 192 3.68 10.24 -21.95
C GLY A 192 2.68 9.85 -20.88
N ILE A 193 3.15 9.61 -19.66
CA ILE A 193 2.34 9.25 -18.50
C ILE A 193 2.00 10.53 -17.73
N THR A 194 0.71 10.78 -17.48
CA THR A 194 0.25 11.96 -16.75
C THR A 194 -0.24 11.54 -15.36
N THR A 195 0.69 11.42 -14.42
CA THR A 195 0.39 11.24 -12.99
C THR A 195 -0.03 12.56 -12.36
N THR A 196 -0.60 12.54 -11.15
CA THR A 196 -0.92 13.78 -10.40
C THR A 196 0.30 14.69 -10.27
N PRO A 197 1.51 14.22 -9.85
CA PRO A 197 2.70 15.07 -9.79
C PRO A 197 3.14 15.65 -11.13
N VAL A 198 2.93 14.94 -12.24
CA VAL A 198 3.19 15.48 -13.60
C VAL A 198 2.21 16.59 -13.91
N PHE A 199 0.94 16.42 -13.52
CA PHE A 199 -0.14 17.36 -13.83
C PHE A 199 -0.06 18.67 -13.02
N ILE A 200 0.11 18.57 -11.67
CA ILE A 200 0.11 19.76 -10.79
C ILE A 200 1.51 20.28 -10.46
N GLY A 201 2.56 19.52 -10.77
CA GLY A 201 3.96 19.86 -10.50
C GLY A 201 4.40 19.58 -9.06
N LYS A 202 5.74 19.56 -8.86
CA LYS A 202 6.40 19.17 -7.62
C LYS A 202 5.90 19.92 -6.39
N ARG A 203 5.82 21.28 -6.46
CA ARG A 203 5.49 22.11 -5.29
C ARG A 203 4.06 21.88 -4.80
N LEU A 204 3.09 21.83 -5.71
CA LEU A 204 1.70 21.56 -5.34
C LEU A 204 1.51 20.12 -4.84
N SER A 205 2.24 19.16 -5.40
CA SER A 205 2.24 17.78 -4.91
C SER A 205 2.76 17.68 -3.47
N LEU A 206 3.83 18.38 -3.13
CA LEU A 206 4.34 18.44 -1.75
C LEU A 206 3.34 19.12 -0.80
N LEU A 207 2.67 20.19 -1.23
CA LEU A 207 1.62 20.84 -0.44
C LEU A 207 0.43 19.90 -0.21
N LEU A 208 0.01 19.16 -1.22
CA LEU A 208 -1.07 18.19 -1.11
C LEU A 208 -0.71 17.05 -0.12
N CYS A 209 0.51 16.52 -0.20
CA CYS A 209 1.01 15.55 0.78
C CYS A 209 1.01 16.12 2.20
N LEU A 210 1.47 17.36 2.38
CA LEU A 210 1.50 18.05 3.67
C LEU A 210 0.09 18.15 4.25
N ILE A 211 -0.89 18.61 3.47
CA ILE A 211 -2.29 18.73 3.87
C ILE A 211 -2.86 17.37 4.27
N PHE A 212 -2.69 16.35 3.43
CA PHE A 212 -3.21 15.00 3.71
C PHE A 212 -2.62 14.41 5.00
N TRP A 213 -1.32 14.56 5.22
CA TRP A 213 -0.68 14.05 6.43
C TRP A 213 -0.98 14.87 7.69
N ILE A 214 -1.25 16.18 7.57
CA ILE A 214 -1.76 16.97 8.70
C ILE A 214 -3.14 16.47 9.10
N PHE A 215 -4.07 16.30 8.15
CA PHE A 215 -5.40 15.78 8.45
C PHE A 215 -5.35 14.36 9.02
N LEU A 216 -4.50 13.49 8.47
CA LEU A 216 -4.23 12.18 9.06
C LEU A 216 -3.79 12.30 10.51
N SER A 217 -2.84 13.21 10.81
CA SER A 217 -2.29 13.38 12.16
C SER A 217 -3.38 13.82 13.14
N LEU A 218 -4.25 14.74 12.74
CA LEU A 218 -5.38 15.17 13.55
C LEU A 218 -6.36 14.02 13.82
N ILE A 219 -6.66 13.19 12.81
CA ILE A 219 -7.52 12.02 12.96
C ILE A 219 -6.90 11.02 13.94
N VAL A 220 -5.61 10.67 13.78
CA VAL A 220 -4.93 9.69 14.63
C VAL A 220 -4.86 10.15 16.08
N ILE A 221 -4.50 11.41 16.32
CA ILE A 221 -4.42 11.96 17.68
C ILE A 221 -5.79 11.97 18.35
N ASN A 222 -6.84 12.34 17.63
CA ASN A 222 -8.21 12.32 18.16
C ASN A 222 -8.68 10.90 18.47
N LEU A 223 -8.47 9.94 17.56
CA LEU A 223 -8.83 8.53 17.78
C LEU A 223 -8.05 7.90 18.94
N ALA A 224 -6.82 8.31 19.16
CA ALA A 224 -5.99 7.85 20.27
C ALA A 224 -6.20 8.65 21.57
N ASN A 225 -7.25 9.46 21.67
CA ASN A 225 -7.55 10.30 22.84
C ASN A 225 -6.33 11.07 23.36
N PHE A 226 -5.53 11.65 22.45
CA PHE A 226 -4.31 12.41 22.74
C PHE A 226 -3.22 11.60 23.46
N TYR A 227 -3.21 10.28 23.32
CA TYR A 227 -2.14 9.46 23.88
C TYR A 227 -0.77 9.91 23.33
N PRO A 228 0.28 10.08 24.18
CA PRO A 228 1.53 10.74 23.78
C PRO A 228 2.21 10.12 22.55
N LEU A 229 2.19 8.77 22.39
CA LEU A 229 2.80 8.12 21.21
C LEU A 229 2.06 8.45 19.90
N SER A 230 0.79 8.85 19.95
CA SER A 230 0.04 9.22 18.74
C SER A 230 0.64 10.43 18.03
N PHE A 231 1.35 11.31 18.76
CA PHE A 231 2.02 12.47 18.18
C PHE A 231 3.18 12.11 17.25
N LEU A 232 3.70 10.87 17.31
CA LEU A 232 4.71 10.39 16.35
C LEU A 232 4.18 10.38 14.91
N VAL A 233 2.88 10.39 14.69
CA VAL A 233 2.28 10.53 13.35
C VAL A 233 2.71 11.83 12.64
N PHE A 234 3.07 12.89 13.41
CA PHE A 234 3.60 14.13 12.83
C PHE A 234 4.95 13.97 12.12
N LEU A 235 5.62 12.83 12.24
CA LEU A 235 6.79 12.53 11.41
C LEU A 235 6.44 12.58 9.92
N TYR A 236 5.22 12.21 9.51
CA TYR A 236 4.81 12.23 8.11
C TYR A 236 4.77 13.64 7.50
N PRO A 237 4.04 14.62 8.05
CA PRO A 237 4.01 15.97 7.49
C PRO A 237 5.38 16.67 7.52
N LEU A 238 6.32 16.26 8.37
CA LEU A 238 7.68 16.82 8.37
C LEU A 238 8.44 16.54 7.06
N PHE A 239 8.16 15.42 6.37
CA PHE A 239 8.84 15.10 5.10
C PHE A 239 8.57 16.14 4.00
N PRO A 240 7.31 16.39 3.58
CA PRO A 240 7.03 17.42 2.59
C PRO A 240 7.37 18.83 3.10
N LEU A 241 7.18 19.11 4.39
CA LEU A 241 7.53 20.41 4.97
C LEU A 241 9.03 20.70 4.82
N ALA A 242 9.89 19.77 5.19
CA ALA A 242 11.34 19.92 5.06
C ALA A 242 11.75 20.18 3.60
N LEU A 243 11.11 19.51 2.62
CA LEU A 243 11.38 19.69 1.20
C LEU A 243 10.85 21.03 0.66
N LEU A 244 9.76 21.56 1.22
CA LEU A 244 9.21 22.88 0.86
C LEU A 244 10.06 24.03 1.38
N LEU A 245 10.67 23.85 2.57
CA LEU A 245 11.48 24.87 3.24
C LEU A 245 12.95 24.84 2.81
N SER A 246 13.47 23.68 2.40
CA SER A 246 14.88 23.51 2.05
C SER A 246 15.04 23.05 0.60
N GLY A 247 15.63 23.91 -0.25
CA GLY A 247 15.99 23.58 -1.64
C GLY A 247 17.13 22.56 -1.78
N ASN A 248 17.88 22.29 -0.70
CA ASN A 248 19.08 21.44 -0.73
C ASN A 248 18.78 19.95 -0.49
N ILE A 249 17.59 19.62 -0.03
CA ILE A 249 17.21 18.23 0.28
C ILE A 249 16.69 17.55 -0.99
N LYS A 250 17.31 16.41 -1.33
CA LYS A 250 16.90 15.59 -2.47
C LYS A 250 15.78 14.63 -2.05
N ILE A 251 14.61 14.74 -2.68
CA ILE A 251 13.45 13.89 -2.39
C ILE A 251 13.75 12.40 -2.62
N GLU A 252 14.61 12.07 -3.59
CA GLU A 252 15.03 10.71 -3.91
C GLU A 252 15.69 9.99 -2.73
N LYS A 253 16.36 10.75 -1.83
CA LYS A 253 16.93 10.20 -0.61
C LYS A 253 15.87 9.96 0.46
N ILE A 254 14.95 10.92 0.66
CA ILE A 254 13.92 10.85 1.73
C ILE A 254 12.89 9.76 1.42
N TYR A 255 12.43 9.68 0.19
CA TYR A 255 11.45 8.69 -0.25
C TYR A 255 11.86 7.25 0.12
N TRP A 256 13.14 6.92 0.06
CA TRP A 256 13.63 5.58 0.38
C TRP A 256 13.52 5.22 1.86
N TYR A 257 13.34 6.18 2.76
CA TYR A 257 13.14 5.91 4.20
C TYR A 257 11.68 5.69 4.57
N LEU A 258 10.71 6.09 3.74
CA LEU A 258 9.28 5.95 4.06
C LEU A 258 8.84 4.51 4.41
N PRO A 259 9.28 3.44 3.70
CA PRO A 259 8.93 2.07 4.10
C PRO A 259 9.37 1.73 5.52
N TYR A 260 10.52 2.22 5.94
CA TYR A 260 11.04 1.98 7.31
C TYR A 260 10.23 2.75 8.36
N VAL A 261 9.87 4.00 8.07
CA VAL A 261 8.98 4.80 8.94
C VAL A 261 7.62 4.15 9.05
N ASN A 262 7.04 3.69 7.94
CA ASN A 262 5.77 2.97 7.95
C ASN A 262 5.84 1.68 8.75
N THR A 263 6.93 0.91 8.62
CA THR A 263 7.13 -0.31 9.40
C THR A 263 7.23 0.00 10.88
N ALA A 264 8.00 1.02 11.27
CA ALA A 264 8.16 1.40 12.67
C ALA A 264 6.85 1.92 13.28
N LEU A 265 6.18 2.87 12.62
CA LEU A 265 4.92 3.43 13.13
C LEU A 265 3.77 2.43 13.07
N GLY A 266 3.70 1.60 12.02
CA GLY A 266 2.73 0.51 11.92
C GLY A 266 2.94 -0.55 13.00
N GLY A 267 4.20 -0.91 13.29
CA GLY A 267 4.55 -1.82 14.38
C GLY A 267 4.18 -1.25 15.75
N LEU A 268 4.47 0.03 16.00
CA LEU A 268 4.05 0.73 17.23
C LEU A 268 2.52 0.76 17.36
N LEU A 269 1.80 1.03 16.28
CA LEU A 269 0.33 1.00 16.27
C LEU A 269 -0.18 -0.41 16.61
N PHE A 270 0.39 -1.45 16.00
CA PHE A 270 0.04 -2.84 16.32
C PHE A 270 0.22 -3.14 17.81
N VAL A 271 1.39 -2.82 18.37
CA VAL A 271 1.68 -3.04 19.80
C VAL A 271 0.73 -2.24 20.68
N ALA A 272 0.47 -0.97 20.33
CA ALA A 272 -0.48 -0.13 21.08
C ALA A 272 -1.89 -0.74 21.08
N LEU A 273 -2.38 -1.25 19.96
CA LEU A 273 -3.68 -1.92 19.88
C LEU A 273 -3.74 -3.19 20.75
N ILE A 274 -2.67 -3.99 20.75
CA ILE A 274 -2.60 -5.22 21.57
C ILE A 274 -2.65 -4.89 23.07
N ILE A 275 -1.97 -3.83 23.50
CA ILE A 275 -1.92 -3.41 24.92
C ILE A 275 -3.24 -2.73 25.30
N ASP A 276 -3.70 -1.72 24.55
CA ASP A 276 -4.90 -0.94 24.86
C ASP A 276 -6.16 -1.82 25.00
N LYS A 277 -6.30 -2.79 24.12
CA LYS A 277 -7.42 -3.73 24.14
C LYS A 277 -7.23 -4.91 25.11
N ASN A 278 -6.12 -4.94 25.83
CA ASN A 278 -5.74 -6.07 26.71
C ASN A 278 -5.89 -7.45 26.03
N ILE A 279 -5.50 -7.54 24.76
CA ILE A 279 -5.69 -8.75 23.95
C ILE A 279 -4.97 -9.96 24.56
N LEU A 280 -3.85 -9.73 25.26
CA LEU A 280 -3.08 -10.76 25.93
C LEU A 280 -3.69 -11.20 27.29
N GLY A 281 -4.68 -10.46 27.83
CA GLY A 281 -5.26 -10.76 29.14
C GLY A 281 -4.28 -10.63 30.30
N ILE A 282 -3.28 -9.74 30.20
CA ILE A 282 -2.20 -9.55 31.19
C ILE A 282 -2.50 -8.36 32.14
N LEU A 283 -3.34 -7.42 31.69
CA LEU A 283 -3.80 -6.26 32.43
C LEU A 283 -5.23 -6.50 32.90
#